data_44eb5fb8c9a00c6200905a779bd6c236
#
_entry.id   44eb5fb8c9a00c6200905a779bd6c236
#
_cell.length_a   1.000
_cell.length_b   1.000
_cell.length_c   1.000
_cell.angle_alpha   90.00
_cell.angle_beta   90.00
_cell.angle_gamma   90.00
#
_symmetry.space_group_name_H-M   'P 1'
#
loop_
_entity.id
_entity.type
_entity.pdbx_description
1 polymer ?
#
loop_
_entity_poly.entity_id
_entity_poly.type
_entity_poly.pdbx_seq_one_letter_code
_entity_poly.pdbx_strand_id
1 'polypeptide(L)' 'MTAVQKKIFVGRRIRRLRRQLGITQTAMADDLGISSSYLNLIEANQRPLSVQLL' A
#
# COMPACT_ATOMS: atom_id res chain seq x y z
N MET A 1 23.51 -7.78 11.49
CA MET A 1 22.20 -8.24 11.08
C MET A 1 21.76 -7.59 9.79
N THR A 2 21.23 -8.37 8.89
CA THR A 2 20.77 -7.83 7.62
C THR A 2 19.38 -7.22 7.75
N ALA A 3 19.06 -6.31 6.83
CA ALA A 3 17.72 -5.78 6.73
C ALA A 3 16.74 -6.92 6.39
N VAL A 4 15.59 -6.89 7.03
CA VAL A 4 14.54 -7.88 6.78
C VAL A 4 13.43 -7.21 5.99
N GLN A 5 13.07 -7.82 4.89
CA GLN A 5 11.95 -7.35 4.09
C GLN A 5 10.74 -8.23 4.37
N LYS A 6 9.70 -7.62 4.87
CA LYS A 6 8.47 -8.30 5.22
C LYS A 6 7.41 -7.98 4.18
N LYS A 7 6.74 -9.01 3.67
CA LYS A 7 5.65 -8.86 2.70
C LYS A 7 4.32 -8.93 3.43
N ILE A 8 3.50 -7.92 3.26
CA ILE A 8 2.24 -7.79 3.96
C ILE A 8 1.12 -7.56 2.95
N PHE A 9 0.09 -8.39 3.05
CA PHE A 9 -1.11 -8.23 2.23
C PHE A 9 -2.16 -7.50 3.06
N VAL A 10 -2.28 -6.20 2.83
CA VAL A 10 -3.16 -5.31 3.61
C VAL A 10 -4.15 -4.55 2.72
N GLY A 11 -4.43 -5.09 1.53
CA GLY A 11 -5.21 -4.37 0.53
C GLY A 11 -6.55 -3.88 1.02
N ARG A 12 -7.32 -4.75 1.68
CA ARG A 12 -8.64 -4.38 2.18
C ARG A 12 -8.56 -3.30 3.24
N ARG A 13 -7.56 -3.37 4.11
CA ARG A 13 -7.36 -2.40 5.18
C ARG A 13 -7.01 -1.04 4.60
N ILE A 14 -6.11 -1.02 3.61
CA ILE A 14 -5.70 0.22 2.95
C ILE A 14 -6.90 0.85 2.22
N ARG A 15 -7.67 0.03 1.50
CA ARG A 15 -8.85 0.52 0.79
C ARG A 15 -9.86 1.10 1.76
N ARG A 16 -10.10 0.43 2.86
CA ARG A 16 -11.04 0.89 3.88
C ARG A 16 -10.59 2.24 4.45
N LEU A 17 -9.32 2.33 4.82
CA LEU A 17 -8.76 3.57 5.35
C LEU A 17 -8.90 4.71 4.36
N ARG A 18 -8.55 4.45 3.09
CA ARG A 18 -8.65 5.45 2.04
C ARG A 18 -10.08 5.97 1.91
N ARG A 19 -11.06 5.07 1.92
CA ARG A 19 -12.47 5.44 1.82
C ARG A 19 -12.94 6.22 3.04
N GLN A 20 -12.48 5.86 4.22
CA GLN A 20 -12.81 6.57 5.44
C GLN A 20 -12.24 8.00 5.42
N LEU A 21 -11.07 8.17 4.85
CA LEU A 21 -10.44 9.48 4.71
C LEU A 21 -11.03 10.30 3.55
N GLY A 22 -11.84 9.68 2.70
CA GLY A 22 -12.45 10.36 1.57
C GLY A 22 -11.44 10.80 0.50
N ILE A 23 -10.32 10.09 0.37
CA ILE A 23 -9.29 10.45 -0.61
C ILE A 23 -9.32 9.47 -1.77
N THR A 24 -8.85 9.96 -2.94
CA THR A 24 -8.75 9.13 -4.12
C THR A 24 -7.55 8.21 -4.05
N GLN A 25 -7.56 7.17 -4.88
CA GLN A 25 -6.43 6.26 -4.98
C GLN A 25 -5.17 7.00 -5.44
N THR A 26 -5.33 7.94 -6.39
CA THR A 26 -4.21 8.75 -6.88
C THR A 26 -3.60 9.59 -5.76
N ALA A 27 -4.45 10.24 -4.95
CA ALA A 27 -3.98 11.06 -3.85
C ALA A 27 -3.21 10.23 -2.82
N MET A 28 -3.72 9.05 -2.47
CA MET A 28 -3.02 8.18 -1.54
C MET A 28 -1.71 7.67 -2.13
N ALA A 29 -1.69 7.33 -3.41
CA ALA A 29 -0.46 6.88 -4.06
C ALA A 29 0.62 7.96 -4.04
N ASP A 30 0.22 9.22 -4.30
CA ASP A 30 1.15 10.35 -4.22
C ASP A 30 1.72 10.48 -2.81
N ASP A 31 0.88 10.38 -1.79
CA ASP A 31 1.32 10.47 -0.40
C ASP A 31 2.30 9.36 -0.04
N LEU A 32 2.10 8.18 -0.60
CA LEU A 32 2.96 7.03 -0.34
C LEU A 32 4.20 7.00 -1.23
N GLY A 33 4.29 7.87 -2.23
CA GLY A 33 5.41 7.90 -3.16
C GLY A 33 5.42 6.74 -4.15
N ILE A 34 4.24 6.21 -4.49
CA ILE A 34 4.10 5.11 -5.44
C ILE A 34 3.12 5.50 -6.54
N SER A 35 3.05 4.70 -7.60
CA SER A 35 2.08 4.93 -8.66
C SER A 35 0.69 4.47 -8.23
N SER A 36 -0.34 5.10 -8.81
CA SER A 36 -1.72 4.68 -8.55
C SER A 36 -1.97 3.26 -9.05
N SER A 37 -1.32 2.86 -10.13
CA SER A 37 -1.41 1.48 -10.63
C SER A 37 -0.86 0.48 -9.62
N TYR A 38 0.27 0.81 -9.00
CA TYR A 38 0.85 -0.05 -7.99
C TYR A 38 -0.04 -0.13 -6.76
N LEU A 39 -0.59 1.00 -6.33
CA LEU A 39 -1.51 1.02 -5.19
C LEU A 39 -2.76 0.19 -5.50
N ASN A 40 -3.27 0.25 -6.73
CA ASN A 40 -4.40 -0.56 -7.13
C ASN A 40 -4.12 -2.06 -6.96
N LEU A 41 -2.92 -2.49 -7.34
CA LEU A 41 -2.51 -3.89 -7.16
C LEU A 41 -2.40 -4.27 -5.68
N ILE A 42 -1.91 -3.35 -4.86
CA ILE A 42 -1.83 -3.58 -3.41
C ILE A 42 -3.24 -3.71 -2.82
N GLU A 43 -4.15 -2.81 -3.19
CA GLU A 43 -5.52 -2.82 -2.67
C GLU A 43 -6.28 -4.08 -3.09
N ALA A 44 -5.95 -4.64 -4.25
CA ALA A 44 -6.54 -5.88 -4.74
C ALA A 44 -5.85 -7.12 -4.19
N ASN A 45 -4.86 -6.97 -3.32
CA ASN A 45 -4.04 -8.06 -2.78
C ASN A 45 -3.30 -8.85 -3.85
N GLN A 46 -3.06 -8.25 -5.02
CA GLN A 46 -2.27 -8.87 -6.08
C GLN A 46 -0.78 -8.62 -5.89
N ARG A 47 -0.44 -7.63 -5.08
CA ARG A 47 0.94 -7.32 -4.71
C ARG A 47 1.00 -7.06 -3.22
N PRO A 48 2.01 -7.60 -2.54
CA PRO A 48 2.20 -7.29 -1.13
C PRO A 48 2.81 -5.90 -0.95
N LEU A 49 2.49 -5.28 0.18
CA LEU A 49 3.21 -4.10 0.62
C LEU A 49 4.53 -4.59 1.20
N SER A 50 5.65 -4.12 0.64
CA SER A 50 6.96 -4.49 1.13
C SER A 50 7.41 -3.51 2.21
N VAL A 51 7.78 -4.05 3.37
CA VAL A 51 8.30 -3.25 4.47
C VAL A 51 9.71 -3.73 4.78
N GLN A 52 10.65 -2.81 4.75
CA GLN A 52 12.04 -3.10 5.08
C GLN A 52 12.28 -2.77 6.55
N LEU A 53 12.71 -3.75 7.30
CA LEU A 53 13.03 -3.60 8.71
C LEU A 53 14.54 -3.63 8.89
N LEU A 54 15.03 -2.68 9.66
CA LEU A 54 16.47 -2.58 9.95
C LEU A 54 16.76 -2.96 11.39
#